data_4fcc5b61c9e6c3a9019f61583cba6a09
#
_entry.id   4fcc5b61c9e6c3a9019f61583cba6a09
#
_cell.length_a   1.000
_cell.length_b   1.000
_cell.length_c   1.000
_cell.angle_alpha   90.00
_cell.angle_beta   90.00
_cell.angle_gamma   90.00
#
_symmetry.space_group_name_H-M   'P 1'
#
loop_
_entity.id
_entity.type
_entity.pdbx_description
1 polymer ?
#
loop_
_entity_poly.entity_id
_entity_poly.type
_entity_poly.pdbx_seq_one_letter_code
_entity_poly.pdbx_strand_id
1 'polypeptide(L)'
;MSFHDLEDNAKGFLRGAQINIGSVQIRAEENESVSLYQLDLVDIFSVTPRTRFFKPLSWKIYAGLERQLTKGIDQLTAHVTGGGGGSWRLLENGQIYTLATGRLEFNKQLKRAVEPALGFATGILQHFGRSTAHLAFSGEHFLDGLYRLRAAYTQNFVITTNHSVNLSAKYEWQDVDEFSDVRLNYQYYF
;
A
#
# COMPACT_ATOMS: atom_id res chain seq x y z
N MET A 1 -4.35 17.53 6.87
CA MET A 1 -3.91 16.21 6.41
C MET A 1 -3.72 16.30 4.90
N SER A 2 -2.55 15.98 4.39
CA SER A 2 -2.35 15.83 2.96
C SER A 2 -2.55 14.37 2.62
N PHE A 3 -3.55 14.06 1.82
CA PHE A 3 -3.88 12.71 1.41
C PHE A 3 -3.78 12.68 -0.12
N HIS A 4 -2.87 11.88 -0.64
CA HIS A 4 -2.70 11.71 -2.08
C HIS A 4 -2.21 10.30 -2.38
N ASP A 5 -3.02 9.55 -3.11
CA ASP A 5 -2.71 8.21 -3.56
C ASP A 5 -2.14 8.20 -4.99
N LEU A 6 -1.44 7.13 -5.35
CA LEU A 6 -0.86 6.96 -6.70
C LEU A 6 -1.90 7.02 -7.82
N GLU A 7 -3.12 6.64 -7.52
CA GLU A 7 -4.24 6.56 -8.44
C GLU A 7 -5.03 7.87 -8.56
N ASP A 8 -4.74 8.86 -7.71
CA ASP A 8 -5.48 10.12 -7.64
C ASP A 8 -5.33 10.98 -8.90
N ASN A 9 -6.24 11.96 -9.01
CA ASN A 9 -6.23 12.91 -10.11
C ASN A 9 -4.90 13.68 -10.15
N ALA A 10 -4.21 13.62 -11.29
CA ALA A 10 -2.92 14.29 -11.50
C ALA A 10 -2.99 15.82 -11.52
N LYS A 11 -4.18 16.45 -11.42
CA LYS A 11 -4.31 17.90 -11.33
C LYS A 11 -3.96 18.39 -9.92
N GLY A 12 -2.80 19.00 -9.78
CA GLY A 12 -2.31 19.56 -8.52
C GLY A 12 -1.32 18.68 -7.77
N PHE A 13 -1.07 17.45 -8.24
CA PHE A 13 -0.17 16.50 -7.59
C PHE A 13 0.91 15.96 -8.53
N LEU A 14 2.03 15.52 -7.97
CA LEU A 14 3.10 14.88 -8.73
C LEU A 14 2.69 13.45 -9.12
N ARG A 15 2.64 13.18 -10.42
CA ARG A 15 2.40 11.82 -10.92
C ARG A 15 3.44 10.85 -10.39
N GLY A 16 2.99 9.69 -9.89
CA GLY A 16 3.87 8.67 -9.35
C GLY A 16 4.40 8.97 -7.94
N ALA A 17 3.72 9.85 -7.21
CA ALA A 17 3.96 10.09 -5.79
C ALA A 17 2.68 9.82 -4.99
N GLN A 18 2.82 9.16 -3.86
CA GLN A 18 1.80 8.96 -2.83
C GLN A 18 2.31 9.57 -1.53
N ILE A 19 1.47 10.30 -0.84
CA ILE A 19 1.80 10.90 0.46
C ILE A 19 0.56 10.81 1.34
N ASN A 20 0.59 9.90 2.33
CA ASN A 20 -0.44 9.75 3.33
C ASN A 20 0.19 9.90 4.71
N ILE A 21 -0.30 10.82 5.50
CA ILE A 21 0.20 11.10 6.86
C ILE A 21 -0.98 11.18 7.82
N GLY A 22 -0.96 10.35 8.85
CA GLY A 22 -1.95 10.39 9.93
C GLY A 22 -3.32 9.82 9.55
N SER A 23 -3.38 8.75 8.75
CA SER A 23 -4.61 8.02 8.41
C SER A 23 -5.02 7.08 9.54
N VAL A 24 -6.29 7.05 9.90
CA VAL A 24 -6.86 6.15 10.93
C VAL A 24 -8.03 5.38 10.33
N GLN A 25 -8.02 4.07 10.50
CA GLN A 25 -9.15 3.20 10.15
C GLN A 25 -9.64 2.46 11.41
N ILE A 26 -10.95 2.48 11.60
CA ILE A 26 -11.62 1.86 12.73
C ILE A 26 -12.54 0.78 12.19
N ARG A 27 -12.54 -0.40 12.82
CA ARG A 27 -13.45 -1.50 12.51
C ARG A 27 -14.52 -1.59 13.59
N ALA A 28 -15.78 -1.69 13.18
CA ALA A 28 -16.92 -2.05 14.02
C ALA A 28 -17.51 -3.37 13.50
N GLU A 29 -17.57 -4.38 14.31
CA GLU A 29 -18.17 -5.67 13.98
C GLU A 29 -19.46 -5.86 14.79
N GLU A 30 -20.43 -6.56 14.22
CA GLU A 30 -21.68 -6.88 14.90
C GLU A 30 -21.39 -7.75 16.14
N ASN A 31 -21.82 -7.29 17.31
CA ASN A 31 -21.56 -7.89 18.62
C ASN A 31 -20.13 -7.79 19.18
N GLU A 32 -19.25 -7.00 18.55
CA GLU A 32 -17.89 -6.74 19.05
C GLU A 32 -17.68 -5.25 19.37
N SER A 33 -16.67 -4.96 20.19
CA SER A 33 -16.28 -3.59 20.48
C SER A 33 -15.60 -2.94 19.27
N VAL A 34 -15.83 -1.65 19.09
CA VAL A 34 -15.10 -0.84 18.10
C VAL A 34 -13.59 -0.95 18.35
N SER A 35 -12.83 -1.33 17.32
CA SER A 35 -11.39 -1.55 17.43
C SER A 35 -10.60 -0.74 16.41
N LEU A 36 -9.38 -0.34 16.79
CA LEU A 36 -8.43 0.24 15.84
C LEU A 36 -8.00 -0.84 14.85
N TYR A 37 -8.26 -0.62 13.56
CA TYR A 37 -7.85 -1.54 12.49
C TYR A 37 -6.48 -1.17 11.93
N GLN A 38 -6.27 0.12 11.60
CA GLN A 38 -5.04 0.62 11.01
C GLN A 38 -4.78 2.07 11.43
N LEU A 39 -3.53 2.40 11.66
CA LEU A 39 -3.04 3.76 11.87
C LEU A 39 -1.79 3.94 11.01
N ASP A 40 -1.87 4.72 9.94
CA ASP A 40 -0.71 5.07 9.14
C ASP A 40 -0.12 6.37 9.67
N LEU A 41 1.07 6.30 10.21
CA LEU A 41 1.82 7.47 10.63
C LEU A 41 2.44 8.17 9.43
N VAL A 42 3.05 7.39 8.53
CA VAL A 42 3.67 7.85 7.28
C VAL A 42 3.53 6.74 6.24
N ASP A 43 2.99 7.06 5.06
CA ASP A 43 3.06 6.23 3.86
C ASP A 43 3.42 7.12 2.68
N ILE A 44 4.71 7.09 2.31
CA ILE A 44 5.25 7.86 1.20
C ILE A 44 5.81 6.88 0.17
N PHE A 45 5.37 7.03 -1.07
CA PHE A 45 5.80 6.21 -2.17
C PHE A 45 6.08 7.07 -3.40
N SER A 46 7.25 6.91 -4.00
CA SER A 46 7.69 7.63 -5.19
C SER A 46 8.13 6.65 -6.28
N VAL A 47 7.43 6.67 -7.42
CA VAL A 47 7.66 5.77 -8.57
C VAL A 47 7.84 6.56 -9.86
N THR A 48 8.73 7.54 -9.86
CA THR A 48 9.04 8.34 -11.05
C THR A 48 9.69 7.48 -12.13
N PRO A 49 9.11 7.39 -13.35
CA PRO A 49 9.66 6.56 -14.41
C PRO A 49 11.04 7.02 -14.88
N ARG A 50 11.93 6.05 -15.05
CA ARG A 50 13.26 6.26 -15.62
C ARG A 50 13.17 6.61 -17.10
N THR A 51 13.98 7.57 -17.53
CA THR A 51 14.16 7.94 -18.94
C THR A 51 15.59 7.64 -19.37
N ARG A 52 15.91 7.84 -20.66
CA ARG A 52 17.27 7.66 -21.17
C ARG A 52 18.29 8.57 -20.47
N PHE A 53 17.88 9.77 -20.10
CA PHE A 53 18.78 10.80 -19.53
C PHE A 53 18.64 10.92 -18.01
N PHE A 54 17.48 10.64 -17.45
CA PHE A 54 17.19 10.75 -16.02
C PHE A 54 16.74 9.40 -15.45
N LYS A 55 17.48 8.90 -14.47
CA LYS A 55 17.26 7.58 -13.84
C LYS A 55 16.97 7.75 -12.35
N PRO A 56 15.81 8.31 -11.97
CA PRO A 56 15.47 8.49 -10.56
C PRO A 56 15.36 7.15 -9.84
N LEU A 57 15.65 7.16 -8.55
CA LEU A 57 15.37 6.05 -7.66
C LEU A 57 13.87 6.09 -7.32
N SER A 58 13.18 4.97 -7.51
CA SER A 58 11.87 4.75 -6.90
C SER A 58 12.06 4.24 -5.49
N TRP A 59 11.28 4.74 -4.53
CA TRP A 59 11.44 4.39 -3.13
C TRP A 59 10.11 4.44 -2.38
N LYS A 60 10.05 3.73 -1.25
CA LYS A 60 8.90 3.67 -0.36
C LYS A 60 9.36 3.75 1.09
N ILE A 61 8.59 4.48 1.91
CA ILE A 61 8.64 4.42 3.37
C ILE A 61 7.21 4.29 3.87
N TYR A 62 6.97 3.29 4.71
CA TYR A 62 5.68 3.06 5.33
C TYR A 62 5.89 2.71 6.81
N ALA A 63 5.24 3.44 7.71
CA ALA A 63 5.30 3.21 9.13
C ALA A 63 3.92 3.42 9.77
N GLY A 64 3.52 2.51 10.65
CA GLY A 64 2.21 2.57 11.28
C GLY A 64 1.92 1.40 12.20
N LEU A 65 0.64 1.28 12.54
CA LEU A 65 0.06 0.15 13.25
C LEU A 65 -0.96 -0.52 12.31
N GLU A 66 -0.89 -1.82 12.18
CA GLU A 66 -1.82 -2.61 11.37
C GLU A 66 -2.29 -3.82 12.17
N ARG A 67 -3.60 -4.06 12.15
CA ARG A 67 -4.16 -5.27 12.74
C ARG A 67 -3.97 -6.44 11.76
N GLN A 68 -3.38 -7.50 12.25
CA GLN A 68 -3.00 -8.67 11.45
C GLN A 68 -3.50 -9.94 12.09
N LEU A 69 -4.01 -10.86 11.28
CA LEU A 69 -4.31 -12.21 11.69
C LEU A 69 -3.03 -13.07 11.53
N THR A 70 -2.48 -13.50 12.65
CA THR A 70 -1.28 -14.35 12.64
C THR A 70 -1.59 -15.62 13.44
N LYS A 71 -1.57 -16.78 12.79
CA LYS A 71 -1.90 -18.09 13.38
C LYS A 71 -3.26 -18.08 14.10
N GLY A 72 -4.27 -17.47 13.47
CA GLY A 72 -5.62 -17.36 14.01
C GLY A 72 -5.79 -16.34 15.15
N ILE A 73 -4.76 -15.57 15.49
CA ILE A 73 -4.83 -14.53 16.52
C ILE A 73 -4.83 -13.16 15.85
N ASP A 74 -5.89 -12.38 16.07
CA ASP A 74 -5.99 -11.00 15.61
C ASP A 74 -5.23 -10.06 16.56
N GLN A 75 -4.18 -9.41 16.06
CA GLN A 75 -3.28 -8.59 16.87
C GLN A 75 -2.85 -7.31 16.17
N LEU A 76 -2.73 -6.23 16.94
CA LEU A 76 -2.21 -4.96 16.45
C LEU A 76 -0.68 -4.98 16.46
N THR A 77 -0.07 -4.82 15.29
CA THR A 77 1.37 -4.87 15.09
C THR A 77 1.88 -3.53 14.58
N ALA A 78 2.90 -2.98 15.25
CA ALA A 78 3.63 -1.82 14.74
C ALA A 78 4.62 -2.28 13.67
N HIS A 79 4.78 -1.48 12.63
CA HIS A 79 5.72 -1.81 11.56
C HIS A 79 6.39 -0.58 10.96
N VAL A 80 7.59 -0.83 10.41
CA VAL A 80 8.30 0.12 9.55
C VAL A 80 8.79 -0.65 8.32
N THR A 81 8.46 -0.15 7.13
CA THR A 81 8.89 -0.72 5.84
C THR A 81 9.63 0.34 5.05
N GLY A 82 10.79 0.01 4.52
CA GLY A 82 11.53 0.82 3.58
C GLY A 82 11.85 0.02 2.32
N GLY A 83 11.97 0.70 1.18
CA GLY A 83 12.33 0.02 -0.06
C GLY A 83 12.87 0.96 -1.13
N GLY A 84 13.64 0.38 -2.07
CA GLY A 84 14.22 1.11 -3.18
C GLY A 84 14.28 0.27 -4.45
N GLY A 85 14.21 0.94 -5.62
CA GLY A 85 14.22 0.24 -6.90
C GLY A 85 14.07 1.17 -8.10
N GLY A 86 13.27 0.77 -9.08
CA GLY A 86 13.07 1.56 -10.29
C GLY A 86 11.65 1.47 -10.83
N SER A 87 11.34 2.44 -11.68
CA SER A 87 10.10 2.47 -12.45
C SER A 87 10.40 2.75 -13.92
N TRP A 88 9.61 2.20 -14.82
CA TRP A 88 9.74 2.32 -16.27
C TRP A 88 8.39 2.61 -16.91
N ARG A 89 8.39 3.33 -18.00
CA ARG A 89 7.18 3.54 -18.79
C ARG A 89 6.71 2.23 -19.40
N LEU A 90 5.41 1.99 -19.30
CA LEU A 90 4.71 0.88 -19.93
C LEU A 90 3.62 1.47 -20.83
N LEU A 91 3.68 1.26 -22.14
CA LEU A 91 2.78 1.88 -23.11
C LEU A 91 2.80 3.43 -23.03
N GLU A 92 1.81 4.10 -23.61
CA GLU A 92 1.77 5.57 -23.64
C GLU A 92 1.45 6.20 -22.27
N ASN A 93 0.54 5.61 -21.52
CA ASN A 93 0.00 6.18 -20.27
C ASN A 93 0.15 5.25 -19.06
N GLY A 94 1.05 4.30 -19.13
CA GLY A 94 1.29 3.33 -18.07
C GLY A 94 2.72 3.38 -17.55
N GLN A 95 2.89 2.78 -16.39
CA GLN A 95 4.20 2.54 -15.80
C GLN A 95 4.22 1.25 -14.99
N ILE A 96 5.36 0.60 -14.97
CA ILE A 96 5.66 -0.54 -14.11
C ILE A 96 6.76 -0.15 -13.14
N TYR A 97 6.69 -0.63 -11.91
CA TYR A 97 7.75 -0.44 -10.92
C TYR A 97 8.11 -1.75 -10.22
N THR A 98 9.32 -1.81 -9.70
CA THR A 98 9.76 -2.89 -8.81
C THR A 98 10.74 -2.34 -7.77
N LEU A 99 10.60 -2.77 -6.52
CA LEU A 99 11.39 -2.39 -5.37
C LEU A 99 11.85 -3.63 -4.61
N ALA A 100 13.07 -3.61 -4.11
CA ALA A 100 13.47 -4.45 -2.99
C ALA A 100 13.05 -3.75 -1.70
N THR A 101 12.49 -4.49 -0.74
CA THR A 101 11.94 -3.94 0.51
C THR A 101 12.53 -4.64 1.73
N GLY A 102 12.61 -3.90 2.83
CA GLY A 102 12.88 -4.42 4.15
C GLY A 102 11.79 -3.95 5.12
N ARG A 103 11.35 -4.84 6.00
CA ARG A 103 10.31 -4.56 7.01
C ARG A 103 10.79 -4.97 8.39
N LEU A 104 10.42 -4.18 9.40
CA LEU A 104 10.54 -4.53 10.80
C LEU A 104 9.14 -4.51 11.41
N GLU A 105 8.76 -5.58 12.07
CA GLU A 105 7.53 -5.68 12.86
C GLU A 105 7.83 -5.72 14.35
N PHE A 106 7.00 -5.05 15.12
CA PHE A 106 7.15 -4.91 16.58
C PHE A 106 5.86 -5.35 17.25
N ASN A 107 5.91 -6.49 17.93
CA ASN A 107 4.81 -6.98 18.75
C ASN A 107 5.36 -7.93 19.82
N LYS A 108 4.88 -7.83 21.04
CA LYS A 108 5.29 -8.71 22.15
C LYS A 108 4.87 -10.17 21.98
N GLN A 109 3.88 -10.42 21.11
CA GLN A 109 3.35 -11.76 20.82
C GLN A 109 4.07 -12.44 19.66
N LEU A 110 4.94 -11.75 18.94
CA LEU A 110 5.81 -12.34 17.92
C LEU A 110 6.82 -13.27 18.59
N LYS A 111 7.36 -14.23 17.83
CA LYS A 111 8.43 -15.14 18.29
C LYS A 111 9.64 -14.37 18.84
N ARG A 112 9.89 -13.18 18.27
CA ARG A 112 10.83 -12.17 18.77
C ARG A 112 10.08 -10.85 18.87
N ALA A 113 10.40 -10.03 19.89
CA ALA A 113 9.78 -8.71 20.05
C ALA A 113 9.95 -7.79 18.83
N VAL A 114 10.96 -8.05 18.00
CA VAL A 114 11.23 -7.41 16.72
C VAL A 114 11.44 -8.51 15.68
N GLU A 115 10.64 -8.53 14.62
CA GLU A 115 10.74 -9.51 13.55
C GLU A 115 11.08 -8.80 12.24
N PRO A 116 12.32 -8.98 11.70
CA PRO A 116 12.70 -8.42 10.41
C PRO A 116 12.27 -9.31 9.26
N ALA A 117 11.95 -8.69 8.13
CA ALA A 117 11.66 -9.34 6.87
C ALA A 117 12.39 -8.65 5.71
N LEU A 118 12.69 -9.45 4.69
CA LEU A 118 13.12 -8.97 3.37
C LEU A 118 12.05 -9.31 2.35
N GLY A 119 11.89 -8.46 1.35
CA GLY A 119 10.85 -8.66 0.38
C GLY A 119 10.99 -7.86 -0.91
N PHE A 120 9.90 -7.83 -1.64
CA PHE A 120 9.76 -7.05 -2.87
C PHE A 120 8.38 -6.42 -2.95
N ALA A 121 8.28 -5.36 -3.74
CA ALA A 121 7.01 -4.78 -4.18
C ALA A 121 7.11 -4.46 -5.67
N THR A 122 6.10 -4.84 -6.43
CA THR A 122 6.00 -4.54 -7.86
C THR A 122 4.58 -4.17 -8.22
N GLY A 123 4.38 -3.38 -9.26
CA GLY A 123 3.04 -3.04 -9.71
C GLY A 123 3.02 -2.32 -11.03
N ILE A 124 1.81 -2.23 -11.58
CA ILE A 124 1.50 -1.57 -12.82
C ILE A 124 0.44 -0.51 -12.56
N LEU A 125 0.75 0.73 -12.94
CA LEU A 125 -0.20 1.84 -13.01
C LEU A 125 -0.55 2.11 -14.47
N GLN A 126 -1.85 2.20 -14.77
CA GLN A 126 -2.34 2.50 -16.11
C GLN A 126 -3.42 3.59 -16.04
N HIS A 127 -3.21 4.67 -16.78
CA HIS A 127 -4.19 5.76 -16.89
C HIS A 127 -5.06 5.59 -18.12
N PHE A 128 -6.38 5.69 -17.94
CA PHE A 128 -7.41 5.58 -18.99
C PHE A 128 -8.27 6.86 -18.99
N GLY A 129 -7.75 7.96 -19.49
CA GLY A 129 -8.47 9.24 -19.51
C GLY A 129 -8.80 9.76 -18.10
N ARG A 130 -10.04 9.50 -17.63
CA ARG A 130 -10.52 9.93 -16.28
C ARG A 130 -10.43 8.82 -15.23
N SER A 131 -9.76 7.75 -15.52
CA SER A 131 -9.66 6.59 -14.63
C SER A 131 -8.20 6.14 -14.53
N THR A 132 -7.81 5.67 -13.36
CA THR A 132 -6.49 5.09 -13.12
C THR A 132 -6.65 3.72 -12.49
N ALA A 133 -6.03 2.70 -13.09
CA ALA A 133 -5.93 1.37 -12.53
C ALA A 133 -4.54 1.13 -11.97
N HIS A 134 -4.46 0.51 -10.80
CA HIS A 134 -3.22 0.08 -10.16
C HIS A 134 -3.34 -1.39 -9.76
N LEU A 135 -2.46 -2.23 -10.29
CA LEU A 135 -2.30 -3.61 -9.87
C LEU A 135 -0.95 -3.74 -9.17
N ALA A 136 -0.94 -4.18 -7.92
CA ALA A 136 0.25 -4.29 -7.10
C ALA A 136 0.40 -5.71 -6.54
N PHE A 137 1.65 -6.17 -6.45
CA PHE A 137 2.05 -7.40 -5.78
C PHE A 137 3.20 -7.11 -4.84
N SER A 138 3.19 -7.74 -3.68
CA SER A 138 4.31 -7.70 -2.75
C SER A 138 4.50 -9.06 -2.08
N GLY A 139 5.74 -9.35 -1.70
CA GLY A 139 6.10 -10.54 -0.94
C GLY A 139 7.11 -10.18 0.12
N GLU A 140 6.97 -10.78 1.29
CA GLU A 140 7.84 -10.60 2.46
C GLU A 140 8.17 -11.97 3.04
N HIS A 141 9.44 -12.18 3.35
CA HIS A 141 9.91 -13.37 4.05
C HIS A 141 10.56 -12.95 5.36
N PHE A 142 9.99 -13.40 6.46
CA PHE A 142 10.41 -13.08 7.82
C PHE A 142 11.50 -14.04 8.30
N LEU A 143 12.36 -13.57 9.20
CA LEU A 143 13.45 -14.40 9.74
C LEU A 143 12.97 -15.58 10.61
N ASP A 144 11.74 -15.54 11.08
CA ASP A 144 11.13 -16.68 11.80
C ASP A 144 10.63 -17.81 10.85
N GLY A 145 10.73 -17.58 9.53
CA GLY A 145 10.35 -18.51 8.48
C GLY A 145 8.97 -18.27 7.90
N LEU A 146 8.20 -17.32 8.43
CA LEU A 146 6.90 -16.95 7.86
C LEU A 146 7.08 -16.21 6.53
N TYR A 147 6.11 -16.36 5.64
CA TYR A 147 6.03 -15.57 4.42
C TYR A 147 4.66 -14.90 4.31
N ARG A 148 4.63 -13.75 3.68
CA ARG A 148 3.41 -12.99 3.38
C ARG A 148 3.44 -12.57 1.93
N LEU A 149 2.37 -12.87 1.20
CA LEU A 149 2.15 -12.43 -0.17
C LEU A 149 0.89 -11.57 -0.23
N ARG A 150 0.94 -10.46 -0.96
CA ARG A 150 -0.19 -9.56 -1.15
C ARG A 150 -0.39 -9.29 -2.63
N ALA A 151 -1.64 -9.36 -3.06
CA ALA A 151 -2.10 -8.84 -4.33
C ALA A 151 -3.15 -7.76 -4.06
N ALA A 152 -3.02 -6.62 -4.72
CA ALA A 152 -3.98 -5.52 -4.59
C ALA A 152 -4.33 -4.96 -5.95
N TYR A 153 -5.60 -4.64 -6.15
CA TYR A 153 -6.11 -3.92 -7.30
C TYR A 153 -6.85 -2.69 -6.83
N THR A 154 -6.55 -1.55 -7.41
CA THR A 154 -7.24 -0.29 -7.14
C THR A 154 -7.67 0.35 -8.46
N GLN A 155 -8.91 0.81 -8.53
CA GLN A 155 -9.45 1.54 -9.66
C GLN A 155 -10.03 2.86 -9.17
N ASN A 156 -9.44 3.96 -9.59
CA ASN A 156 -9.97 5.29 -9.30
C ASN A 156 -10.71 5.85 -10.51
N PHE A 157 -11.90 6.41 -10.30
CA PHE A 157 -12.73 7.09 -11.29
C PHE A 157 -12.90 8.55 -10.90
N VAL A 158 -12.34 9.46 -11.66
CA VAL A 158 -12.50 10.91 -11.49
C VAL A 158 -13.87 11.34 -12.02
N ILE A 159 -14.77 11.74 -11.14
CA ILE A 159 -16.12 12.24 -11.50
C ILE A 159 -16.02 13.72 -11.91
N THR A 160 -15.40 14.53 -11.05
CA THR A 160 -15.10 15.95 -11.31
C THR A 160 -13.67 16.28 -10.82
N THR A 161 -13.25 17.52 -10.92
CA THR A 161 -11.94 17.93 -10.41
C THR A 161 -11.77 17.65 -8.92
N ASN A 162 -12.85 17.76 -8.16
CA ASN A 162 -12.86 17.65 -6.69
C ASN A 162 -13.49 16.34 -6.17
N HIS A 163 -13.98 15.47 -7.05
CA HIS A 163 -14.69 14.27 -6.65
C HIS A 163 -14.16 13.04 -7.39
N SER A 164 -13.86 11.98 -6.67
CA SER A 164 -13.55 10.66 -7.23
C SER A 164 -14.21 9.53 -6.46
N VAL A 165 -14.30 8.38 -7.11
CA VAL A 165 -14.70 7.10 -6.51
C VAL A 165 -13.58 6.12 -6.70
N ASN A 166 -13.17 5.48 -5.62
CA ASN A 166 -12.09 4.49 -5.60
C ASN A 166 -12.66 3.13 -5.20
N LEU A 167 -12.46 2.13 -6.06
CA LEU A 167 -12.72 0.72 -5.78
C LEU A 167 -11.39 0.02 -5.55
N SER A 168 -11.22 -0.63 -4.41
CA SER A 168 -10.03 -1.42 -4.11
C SER A 168 -10.38 -2.84 -3.69
N ALA A 169 -9.55 -3.79 -4.11
CA ALA A 169 -9.61 -5.18 -3.69
C ALA A 169 -8.20 -5.62 -3.28
N LYS A 170 -8.09 -6.25 -2.13
CA LYS A 170 -6.82 -6.77 -1.57
C LYS A 170 -7.00 -8.25 -1.26
N TYR A 171 -6.00 -9.02 -1.60
CA TYR A 171 -5.89 -10.41 -1.18
C TYR A 171 -4.52 -10.64 -0.56
N GLU A 172 -4.49 -11.29 0.59
CA GLU A 172 -3.28 -11.56 1.36
C GLU A 172 -3.22 -13.03 1.75
N TRP A 173 -2.07 -13.66 1.50
CA TRP A 173 -1.71 -14.99 1.97
C TRP A 173 -0.60 -14.85 3.00
N GLN A 174 -0.83 -15.42 4.15
CA GLN A 174 0.18 -15.47 5.20
C GLN A 174 0.21 -16.87 5.80
N ASP A 175 1.23 -17.66 5.43
CA ASP A 175 1.40 -19.04 5.86
C ASP A 175 0.14 -19.90 5.60
N VAL A 176 -0.71 -20.11 6.60
CA VAL A 176 -1.98 -20.86 6.51
C VAL A 176 -3.22 -19.97 6.50
N ASP A 177 -3.06 -18.68 6.73
CA ASP A 177 -4.15 -17.73 6.82
C ASP A 177 -4.32 -16.98 5.49
N GLU A 178 -5.57 -16.79 5.09
CA GLU A 178 -5.97 -16.01 3.91
C GLU A 178 -6.91 -14.88 4.30
N PHE A 179 -6.71 -13.73 3.73
CA PHE A 179 -7.55 -12.56 3.97
C PHE A 179 -7.89 -11.87 2.66
N SER A 180 -9.16 -11.53 2.48
CA SER A 180 -9.64 -10.72 1.35
C SER A 180 -10.43 -9.51 1.85
N ASP A 181 -10.25 -8.39 1.19
CA ASP A 181 -10.93 -7.12 1.51
C ASP A 181 -11.31 -6.39 0.23
N VAL A 182 -12.54 -5.90 0.17
CA VAL A 182 -13.03 -5.07 -0.95
C VAL A 182 -13.63 -3.80 -0.36
N ARG A 183 -13.18 -2.64 -0.88
CA ARG A 183 -13.61 -1.32 -0.41
C ARG A 183 -14.09 -0.47 -1.56
N LEU A 184 -15.11 0.32 -1.28
CA LEU A 184 -15.57 1.40 -2.13
C LEU A 184 -15.48 2.70 -1.33
N ASN A 185 -14.67 3.65 -1.82
CA ASN A 185 -14.43 4.93 -1.16
C ASN A 185 -14.88 6.07 -2.08
N TYR A 186 -15.51 7.07 -1.50
CA TYR A 186 -15.75 8.34 -2.13
C TYR A 186 -14.75 9.36 -1.57
N GLN A 187 -14.07 10.08 -2.46
CA GLN A 187 -13.03 11.06 -2.11
C GLN A 187 -13.46 12.45 -2.56
N TYR A 188 -13.28 13.42 -1.67
CA TYR A 188 -13.49 14.82 -1.94
C TYR A 188 -12.18 15.60 -1.72
N TYR A 189 -11.73 16.31 -2.73
CA TYR A 189 -10.51 17.13 -2.71
C TYR A 189 -10.89 18.60 -2.56
N PHE A 190 -10.23 19.31 -1.65
CA PHE A 190 -10.45 20.75 -1.35
C PHE A 190 -9.57 21.65 -2.18
#